data_a067d1b22960500af5372f5c3b50464a
#
_entry.id   a067d1b22960500af5372f5c3b50464a
#
_cell.length_a   1.000
_cell.length_b   1.000
_cell.length_c   1.000
_cell.angle_alpha   90.00
_cell.angle_beta   90.00
_cell.angle_gamma   90.00
#
_symmetry.space_group_name_H-M   'P 1'
#
loop_
_entity.id
_entity.type
_entity.pdbx_description
1 polymer ?
#
loop_
_entity_poly.entity_id
_entity_poly.type
_entity_poly.pdbx_seq_one_letter_code
_entity_poly.pdbx_strand_id
1 'polypeptide(L)'
;MTHLLYRHKVADFTKWKRAYNAHLGARQLAGLTELHLLQGIDNPNEVVILFAADDFDRAKALTSSAEVRAIIQNSGVIGEPDVCFLNRV
;
A
#
# COMPACT_ATOMS: atom_id res chain seq x y z
N MET A 1 -17.99 0.80 4.90
CA MET A 1 -16.84 0.11 4.27
C MET A 1 -15.56 0.64 4.87
N THR A 2 -14.65 -0.23 5.18
CA THR A 2 -13.33 0.13 5.73
C THR A 2 -12.42 0.62 4.61
N HIS A 3 -11.65 1.66 4.89
CA HIS A 3 -10.63 2.16 4.00
C HIS A 3 -9.25 1.97 4.63
N LEU A 4 -8.24 1.82 3.79
CA LEU A 4 -6.84 1.72 4.20
C LEU A 4 -6.06 2.84 3.53
N LEU A 5 -5.48 3.74 4.33
CA LEU A 5 -4.55 4.73 3.84
C LEU A 5 -3.14 4.23 4.08
N TYR A 6 -2.36 4.19 3.00
CA TYR A 6 -0.99 3.71 3.01
C TYR A 6 -0.06 4.80 2.48
N ARG A 7 0.92 5.20 3.29
CA ARG A 7 1.86 6.26 2.92
C ARG A 7 3.29 5.79 3.15
N HIS A 8 4.15 5.98 2.15
CA HIS A 8 5.56 5.65 2.28
C HIS A 8 6.41 6.47 1.31
N LYS A 9 7.71 6.43 1.53
CA LYS A 9 8.72 6.98 0.63
C LYS A 9 9.42 5.83 -0.08
N VAL A 10 9.77 6.06 -1.34
CA VAL A 10 10.48 5.07 -2.16
C VAL A 10 11.77 5.67 -2.70
N ALA A 11 12.76 4.80 -3.02
CA ALA A 11 14.01 5.23 -3.60
C ALA A 11 13.84 5.65 -5.07
N ASP A 12 12.98 4.95 -5.80
CA ASP A 12 12.69 5.18 -7.22
C ASP A 12 11.25 4.78 -7.50
N PHE A 13 10.42 5.75 -7.81
CA PHE A 13 8.99 5.52 -8.04
C PHE A 13 8.73 4.53 -9.18
N THR A 14 9.43 4.65 -10.30
CA THR A 14 9.22 3.78 -11.47
C THR A 14 9.49 2.31 -11.11
N LYS A 15 10.57 2.07 -10.39
CA LYS A 15 10.95 0.72 -9.94
C LYS A 15 9.93 0.19 -8.91
N TRP A 16 9.54 1.02 -7.96
CA TRP A 16 8.51 0.66 -6.98
C TRP A 16 7.18 0.32 -7.66
N LYS A 17 6.77 1.12 -8.64
CA LYS A 17 5.50 0.94 -9.35
C LYS A 17 5.43 -0.41 -10.07
N ARG A 18 6.54 -0.88 -10.63
CA ARG A 18 6.61 -2.22 -11.24
C ARG A 18 6.35 -3.31 -10.20
N ALA A 19 6.99 -3.22 -9.05
CA ALA A 19 6.79 -4.19 -7.96
C ALA A 19 5.35 -4.13 -7.43
N TYR A 20 4.82 -2.93 -7.27
CA TYR A 20 3.44 -2.71 -6.84
C TYR A 20 2.45 -3.38 -7.80
N ASN A 21 2.62 -3.18 -9.10
CA ASN A 21 1.77 -3.78 -10.13
C ASN A 21 1.86 -5.32 -10.13
N ALA A 22 3.05 -5.86 -9.89
CA ALA A 22 3.28 -7.30 -9.85
C ALA A 22 2.54 -8.00 -8.70
N HIS A 23 2.17 -7.27 -7.65
CA HIS A 23 1.50 -7.81 -6.47
C HIS A 23 -0.01 -7.50 -6.42
N LEU A 24 -0.60 -7.14 -7.55
CA LEU A 24 -2.04 -6.85 -7.64
C LEU A 24 -2.88 -8.04 -7.19
N GLY A 25 -2.52 -9.25 -7.59
CA GLY A 25 -3.26 -10.47 -7.22
C GLY A 25 -3.34 -10.67 -5.71
N ALA A 26 -2.26 -10.44 -4.98
CA ALA A 26 -2.24 -10.56 -3.52
C ALA A 26 -3.17 -9.54 -2.86
N ARG A 27 -3.20 -8.30 -3.38
CA ARG A 27 -4.12 -7.27 -2.87
C ARG A 27 -5.58 -7.64 -3.12
N GLN A 28 -5.89 -8.16 -4.31
CA GLN A 28 -7.24 -8.59 -4.65
C GLN A 28 -7.72 -9.74 -3.76
N LEU A 29 -6.85 -10.72 -3.48
CA LEU A 29 -7.16 -11.81 -2.56
C LEU A 29 -7.42 -11.33 -1.13
N ALA A 30 -6.80 -10.24 -0.73
CA ALA A 30 -7.04 -9.63 0.58
C ALA A 30 -8.25 -8.69 0.60
N GLY A 31 -8.96 -8.54 -0.52
CA GLY A 31 -10.13 -7.69 -0.62
C GLY A 31 -9.82 -6.20 -0.71
N LEU A 32 -8.62 -5.85 -1.16
CA LEU A 32 -8.19 -4.45 -1.31
C LEU A 32 -8.41 -3.98 -2.75
N THR A 33 -9.07 -2.84 -2.90
CA THR A 33 -9.28 -2.16 -4.18
C THR A 33 -8.61 -0.79 -4.12
N GLU A 34 -7.72 -0.51 -5.05
CA GLU A 34 -7.09 0.81 -5.16
C GLU A 34 -8.13 1.83 -5.61
N LEU A 35 -8.35 2.86 -4.80
CA LEU A 35 -9.20 4.00 -5.15
C LEU A 35 -8.37 5.13 -5.73
N HIS A 36 -7.25 5.47 -5.07
CA HIS A 36 -6.34 6.51 -5.51
C HIS A 36 -4.90 6.10 -5.24
N LEU A 37 -4.04 6.35 -6.21
CA LEU A 37 -2.59 6.26 -6.09
C LEU A 37 -2.03 7.65 -6.38
N LEU A 38 -1.40 8.25 -5.38
CA LEU A 38 -0.98 9.64 -5.42
C LEU A 38 0.53 9.76 -5.17
N GLN A 39 1.15 10.73 -5.81
CA GLN A 39 2.54 11.10 -5.59
C GLN A 39 2.61 12.49 -4.97
N GLY A 40 3.67 12.74 -4.19
CA GLY A 40 3.95 14.09 -3.72
C GLY A 40 4.24 15.02 -4.90
N ILE A 41 3.73 16.25 -4.84
CA ILE A 41 4.00 17.25 -5.89
C ILE A 41 5.48 17.64 -5.88
N ASP A 42 6.02 17.91 -4.67
CA ASP A 42 7.41 18.34 -4.52
C ASP A 42 8.41 17.18 -4.55
N ASN A 43 7.95 15.98 -4.15
CA ASN A 43 8.78 14.79 -4.12
C ASN A 43 8.01 13.61 -4.70
N PRO A 44 8.28 13.23 -5.98
CA PRO A 44 7.57 12.13 -6.63
C PRO A 44 7.84 10.76 -6.01
N ASN A 45 8.84 10.65 -5.14
CA ASN A 45 9.14 9.43 -4.39
C ASN A 45 8.35 9.33 -3.08
N GLU A 46 7.51 10.30 -2.77
CA GLU A 46 6.52 10.19 -1.70
C GLU A 46 5.22 9.65 -2.30
N VAL A 47 4.72 8.54 -1.76
CA VAL A 47 3.59 7.80 -2.32
C VAL A 47 2.50 7.66 -1.27
N VAL A 48 1.27 7.92 -1.68
CA VAL A 48 0.07 7.71 -0.86
C VAL A 48 -0.92 6.88 -1.65
N ILE A 49 -1.45 5.82 -1.04
CA ILE A 49 -2.44 4.96 -1.67
C ILE A 49 -3.67 4.89 -0.77
N LEU A 50 -4.84 5.13 -1.34
CA LEU A 50 -6.11 4.91 -0.66
C LEU A 50 -6.76 3.67 -1.22
N PHE A 51 -7.02 2.68 -0.35
CA PHE A 51 -7.72 1.46 -0.70
C PHE A 51 -9.11 1.42 -0.06
N ALA A 52 -10.06 0.77 -0.74
CA ALA A 52 -11.24 0.22 -0.11
C ALA A 52 -10.94 -1.21 0.32
N ALA A 53 -11.34 -1.58 1.52
CA ALA A 53 -11.13 -2.93 2.06
C ALA A 53 -12.49 -3.60 2.32
N ASP A 54 -12.73 -4.75 1.68
CA ASP A 54 -13.97 -5.51 1.85
C ASP A 54 -14.06 -6.16 3.24
N ASP A 55 -12.90 -6.52 3.80
CA ASP A 55 -12.81 -7.22 5.07
C ASP A 55 -11.62 -6.67 5.85
N PHE A 56 -11.91 -6.03 6.98
CA PHE A 56 -10.89 -5.42 7.83
C PHE A 56 -9.87 -6.45 8.33
N ASP A 57 -10.32 -7.61 8.78
CA ASP A 57 -9.44 -8.62 9.35
C ASP A 57 -8.46 -9.18 8.31
N ARG A 58 -8.93 -9.40 7.08
CA ARG A 58 -8.08 -9.85 5.98
C ARG A 58 -7.07 -8.79 5.59
N ALA A 59 -7.50 -7.54 5.48
CA ALA A 59 -6.62 -6.43 5.15
C ALA A 59 -5.56 -6.23 6.22
N LYS A 60 -5.94 -6.31 7.49
CA LYS A 60 -5.02 -6.19 8.62
C LYS A 60 -4.02 -7.34 8.64
N ALA A 61 -4.46 -8.56 8.38
CA ALA A 61 -3.58 -9.72 8.29
C ALA A 61 -2.55 -9.55 7.18
N LEU A 62 -2.96 -9.04 6.01
CA LEU A 62 -2.04 -8.77 4.91
C LEU A 62 -0.98 -7.74 5.30
N THR A 63 -1.39 -6.59 5.84
CA THR A 63 -0.47 -5.50 6.20
C THR A 63 0.47 -5.87 7.34
N SER A 64 0.10 -6.83 8.17
CA SER A 64 0.91 -7.31 9.31
C SER A 64 1.77 -8.52 8.94
N SER A 65 1.61 -9.07 7.74
CA SER A 65 2.33 -10.25 7.28
C SER A 65 3.82 -9.99 7.13
N ALA A 66 4.67 -10.90 7.62
CA ALA A 66 6.10 -10.83 7.42
C ALA A 66 6.49 -10.93 5.94
N GLU A 67 5.75 -11.72 5.16
CA GLU A 67 5.96 -11.85 3.73
C GLU A 67 5.72 -10.53 3.00
N VAL A 68 4.64 -9.84 3.34
CA VAL A 68 4.31 -8.54 2.74
C VAL A 68 5.33 -7.48 3.16
N ARG A 69 5.80 -7.49 4.40
CA ARG A 69 6.86 -6.58 4.85
C ARG A 69 8.14 -6.78 4.05
N ALA A 70 8.52 -8.03 3.80
CA ALA A 70 9.69 -8.34 2.98
C ALA A 70 9.51 -7.84 1.54
N ILE A 71 8.34 -8.03 0.94
CA ILE A 71 8.01 -7.54 -0.40
C ILE A 71 8.12 -6.03 -0.45
N ILE A 72 7.57 -5.33 0.53
CA ILE A 72 7.61 -3.86 0.62
C ILE A 72 9.07 -3.37 0.69
N GLN A 73 9.89 -3.97 1.56
CA GLN A 73 11.30 -3.60 1.68
C GLN A 73 12.06 -3.85 0.38
N ASN A 74 11.81 -4.98 -0.28
CA ASN A 74 12.47 -5.34 -1.53
C ASN A 74 12.02 -4.48 -2.71
N SER A 75 10.86 -3.83 -2.62
CA SER A 75 10.36 -2.92 -3.66
C SER A 75 10.99 -1.52 -3.60
N GLY A 76 11.88 -1.28 -2.65
CA GLY A 76 12.60 -0.01 -2.53
C GLY A 76 11.92 1.02 -1.64
N VAL A 77 11.06 0.58 -0.71
CA VAL A 77 10.48 1.47 0.30
C VAL A 77 11.54 1.88 1.31
N ILE A 78 11.62 3.16 1.61
CA ILE A 78 12.55 3.74 2.56
C ILE A 78 11.84 3.92 3.89
N GLY A 79 12.39 3.34 4.96
CA GLY A 79 11.83 3.44 6.31
C GLY A 79 10.56 2.62 6.48
N GLU A 80 9.80 2.93 7.52
CA GLU A 80 8.55 2.23 7.84
C GLU A 80 7.39 2.95 7.15
N PRO A 81 6.49 2.20 6.48
CA PRO A 81 5.28 2.82 5.93
C PRO A 81 4.30 3.22 7.04
N ASP A 82 3.57 4.30 6.80
CA ASP A 82 2.44 4.70 7.63
C ASP A 82 1.19 4.01 7.12
N VAL A 83 0.52 3.28 7.98
CA VAL A 83 -0.70 2.54 7.66
C VAL A 83 -1.82 3.01 8.59
N CYS A 84 -2.94 3.38 8.01
CA CYS A 84 -4.08 3.89 8.77
C CYS A 84 -5.37 3.26 8.26
N PHE A 85 -6.09 2.58 9.14
CA PHE A 85 -7.42 2.06 8.82
C PHE A 85 -8.48 3.09 9.17
N LEU A 86 -9.38 3.34 8.25
CA LEU A 86 -10.36 4.43 8.33
C LEU A 86 -11.76 3.89 8.05
N ASN A 87 -12.74 4.46 8.73
CA ASN A 87 -14.15 4.21 8.44
C ASN A 87 -14.75 5.40 7.72
N ARG A 88 -15.63 5.10 6.77
CA ARG A 88 -16.42 6.14 6.14
C ARG A 88 -17.39 6.75 7.16
N VAL A 89 -17.43 8.06 7.21
CA VAL A 89 -18.35 8.81 8.08
C VAL A 89 -19.73 8.93 7.45
#